data_beee0f67afa6a223d3f064d0c68090ef
#
_entry.id   beee0f67afa6a223d3f064d0c68090ef
#
_cell.length_a   1.000
_cell.length_b   1.000
_cell.length_c   1.000
_cell.angle_alpha   90.00
_cell.angle_beta   90.00
_cell.angle_gamma   90.00
#
_symmetry.space_group_name_H-M   'P 1'
#
loop_
_entity.id
_entity.type
_entity.pdbx_description
1 polymer ?
#
loop_
_entity_poly.entity_id
_entity_poly.type
_entity_poly.pdbx_seq_one_letter_code
_entity_poly.pdbx_strand_id
1 'polypeptide(L)'
;MCCLFGFVDYAGSLSVKQKNHLIRELSIAAEARGTDATGISYNTSRGLQIYKRPLAAHRLHLRIPAEAHVVMGHTRMTTQGSAKKNYNNHPFFGCVKGK
;
A
#
# COMPACT_ATOMS: atom_id res chain seq x y z
N MET A 1 4.13 9.28 -13.34
CA MET A 1 4.43 9.85 -12.01
C MET A 1 3.85 8.96 -10.93
N CYS A 2 4.53 8.83 -9.80
CA CYS A 2 4.11 7.92 -8.75
C CYS A 2 3.94 8.67 -7.43
N CYS A 3 3.17 8.10 -6.51
CA CYS A 3 2.95 8.71 -5.20
C CYS A 3 3.15 7.66 -4.11
N LEU A 4 3.83 8.05 -3.04
CA LEU A 4 3.98 7.25 -1.84
C LEU A 4 3.04 7.79 -0.76
N PHE A 5 2.48 6.90 0.02
CA PHE A 5 1.65 7.27 1.16
C PHE A 5 1.83 6.25 2.28
N GLY A 6 1.40 6.61 3.47
CA GLY A 6 1.50 5.68 4.58
C GLY A 6 1.27 6.33 5.92
N PHE A 7 1.32 5.50 6.96
CA PHE A 7 1.22 5.98 8.35
C PHE A 7 1.86 4.99 9.32
N VAL A 8 2.17 5.50 10.50
CA VAL A 8 2.68 4.69 11.59
C VAL A 8 1.82 4.99 12.83
N ASP A 9 1.27 3.94 13.43
CA ASP A 9 0.48 4.04 14.65
C ASP A 9 1.29 3.48 15.82
N TYR A 10 2.17 4.30 16.39
CA TYR A 10 3.07 3.90 17.46
C TYR A 10 2.36 3.40 18.69
N ALA A 11 1.30 4.08 19.07
CA ALA A 11 0.61 3.80 20.33
C ALA A 11 -0.46 2.71 20.21
N GLY A 12 -0.73 2.25 18.98
CA GLY A 12 -1.84 1.35 18.74
C GLY A 12 -3.19 1.97 19.07
N SER A 13 -3.28 3.30 18.93
CA SER A 13 -4.47 4.05 19.34
C SER A 13 -5.60 4.07 18.34
N LEU A 14 -5.30 3.70 17.09
CA LEU A 14 -6.31 3.66 16.03
C LEU A 14 -7.03 2.32 16.02
N SER A 15 -8.35 2.35 15.94
CA SER A 15 -9.13 1.14 15.74
C SER A 15 -8.91 0.60 14.32
N VAL A 16 -9.29 -0.67 14.09
CA VAL A 16 -9.20 -1.27 12.76
C VAL A 16 -10.04 -0.49 11.75
N LYS A 17 -11.19 0.02 12.18
CA LYS A 17 -12.06 0.83 11.34
C LYS A 17 -11.38 2.15 10.95
N GLN A 18 -10.75 2.81 11.92
CA GLN A 18 -10.02 4.05 11.66
C GLN A 18 -8.83 3.83 10.74
N LYS A 19 -8.09 2.76 10.93
CA LYS A 19 -6.96 2.41 10.07
C LYS A 19 -7.39 2.17 8.63
N ASN A 20 -8.47 1.42 8.44
CA ASN A 20 -8.97 1.13 7.10
C ASN A 20 -9.54 2.37 6.43
N HIS A 21 -10.20 3.25 7.19
CA HIS A 21 -10.65 4.53 6.67
C HIS A 21 -9.47 5.39 6.23
N LEU A 22 -8.44 5.46 7.05
CA LEU A 22 -7.24 6.26 6.77
C LEU A 22 -6.52 5.77 5.52
N ILE A 23 -6.31 4.44 5.39
CA ILE A 23 -5.62 3.90 4.21
C ILE A 23 -6.43 4.15 2.94
N ARG A 24 -7.75 4.07 3.02
CA ARG A 24 -8.62 4.37 1.89
C ARG A 24 -8.49 5.83 1.47
N GLU A 25 -8.56 6.76 2.42
CA GLU A 25 -8.45 8.19 2.12
C GLU A 25 -7.08 8.54 1.53
N LEU A 26 -6.01 7.98 2.10
CA LEU A 26 -4.65 8.23 1.61
C LEU A 26 -4.46 7.67 0.20
N SER A 27 -4.95 6.46 -0.06
CA SER A 27 -4.81 5.83 -1.38
C SER A 27 -5.58 6.59 -2.45
N ILE A 28 -6.76 7.09 -2.14
CA ILE A 28 -7.57 7.87 -3.07
C ILE A 28 -6.90 9.22 -3.33
N ALA A 29 -6.35 9.87 -2.31
CA ALA A 29 -5.61 11.11 -2.49
C ALA A 29 -4.38 10.89 -3.38
N ALA A 30 -3.69 9.77 -3.22
CA ALA A 30 -2.52 9.44 -4.01
C ALA A 30 -2.86 9.04 -5.46
N GLU A 31 -4.11 8.64 -5.71
CA GLU A 31 -4.56 8.22 -7.03
C GLU A 31 -4.36 9.30 -8.09
N ALA A 32 -4.43 10.58 -7.70
CA ALA A 32 -4.24 11.69 -8.61
C ALA A 32 -2.90 11.62 -9.36
N ARG A 33 -1.91 10.94 -8.79
CA ARG A 33 -0.57 10.79 -9.37
C ARG A 33 -0.29 9.40 -9.93
N GLY A 34 -1.25 8.49 -9.82
CA GLY A 34 -1.04 7.14 -10.32
C GLY A 34 -2.33 6.36 -10.36
N THR A 35 -2.86 6.15 -11.58
CA THR A 35 -4.12 5.45 -11.80
C THR A 35 -3.93 4.05 -12.36
N ASP A 36 -2.69 3.66 -12.68
CA ASP A 36 -2.43 2.39 -13.37
C ASP A 36 -2.31 1.22 -12.41
N ALA A 37 -1.81 1.46 -11.23
CA ALA A 37 -1.63 0.41 -10.23
C ALA A 37 -1.59 0.99 -8.82
N THR A 38 -1.99 0.17 -7.85
CA THR A 38 -1.96 0.54 -6.43
C THR A 38 -1.47 -0.64 -5.62
N GLY A 39 -0.62 -0.38 -4.65
CA GLY A 39 -0.12 -1.41 -3.74
C GLY A 39 0.06 -0.87 -2.33
N ILE A 40 -0.07 -1.75 -1.36
CA ILE A 40 0.21 -1.45 0.04
C ILE A 40 1.04 -2.57 0.67
N SER A 41 1.80 -2.20 1.68
CA SER A 41 2.50 -3.15 2.54
C SER A 41 2.22 -2.80 3.99
N TYR A 42 2.16 -3.80 4.84
CA TYR A 42 1.89 -3.61 6.26
C TYR A 42 2.46 -4.76 7.08
N ASN A 43 2.73 -4.50 8.35
CA ASN A 43 3.25 -5.51 9.26
C ASN A 43 2.11 -6.35 9.85
N THR A 44 2.41 -7.63 10.08
CA THR A 44 1.53 -8.53 10.82
C THR A 44 2.38 -9.41 11.74
N SER A 45 1.73 -10.20 12.60
CA SER A 45 2.41 -11.18 13.44
C SER A 45 3.14 -12.25 12.61
N ARG A 46 2.76 -12.41 11.36
CA ARG A 46 3.39 -13.36 10.43
C ARG A 46 4.45 -12.71 9.55
N GLY A 47 4.76 -11.45 9.78
CA GLY A 47 5.72 -10.70 8.99
C GLY A 47 5.08 -9.67 8.09
N LEU A 48 5.83 -9.21 7.11
CA LEU A 48 5.38 -8.19 6.16
C LEU A 48 4.44 -8.80 5.14
N GLN A 49 3.31 -8.12 4.91
CA GLN A 49 2.35 -8.49 3.87
C GLN A 49 2.33 -7.42 2.79
N ILE A 50 2.18 -7.85 1.55
CA ILE A 50 2.07 -6.95 0.40
C ILE A 50 0.81 -7.32 -0.38
N TYR A 51 0.01 -6.29 -0.70
CA TYR A 51 -1.14 -6.43 -1.58
C TYR A 51 -1.01 -5.38 -2.68
N LYS A 52 -1.01 -5.81 -3.92
CA LYS A 52 -0.90 -4.90 -5.06
C LYS A 52 -1.69 -5.41 -6.25
N ARG A 53 -2.30 -4.48 -6.98
CA ARG A 53 -3.12 -4.79 -8.16
C ARG A 53 -2.91 -3.73 -9.22
N PRO A 54 -3.03 -4.09 -10.50
CA PRO A 54 -2.93 -3.12 -11.61
C PRO A 54 -4.25 -2.37 -11.80
N LEU A 55 -4.70 -1.69 -10.75
CA LEU A 55 -5.96 -0.95 -10.72
C LEU A 55 -5.76 0.36 -9.97
N ALA A 56 -6.59 1.35 -10.32
CA ALA A 56 -6.63 2.60 -9.58
C ALA A 56 -7.15 2.38 -8.16
N ALA A 57 -6.73 3.22 -7.21
CA ALA A 57 -7.05 3.05 -5.80
C ALA A 57 -8.55 2.96 -5.52
N HIS A 58 -9.37 3.80 -6.18
CA HIS A 58 -10.81 3.80 -5.93
C HIS A 58 -11.51 2.50 -6.35
N ARG A 59 -10.85 1.69 -7.18
CA ARG A 59 -11.37 0.41 -7.65
C ARG A 59 -10.97 -0.75 -6.76
N LEU A 60 -10.14 -0.49 -5.74
CA LEU A 60 -9.64 -1.52 -4.83
C LEU A 60 -10.39 -1.48 -3.51
N HIS A 61 -10.48 -2.64 -2.89
CA HIS A 61 -11.01 -2.77 -1.56
C HIS A 61 -9.84 -3.06 -0.61
N LEU A 62 -9.12 -2.00 -0.24
CA LEU A 62 -7.96 -2.13 0.62
C LEU A 62 -8.38 -2.39 2.06
N ARG A 63 -7.83 -3.42 2.66
CA ARG A 63 -8.07 -3.77 4.05
C ARG A 63 -6.78 -4.14 4.75
N ILE A 64 -6.64 -3.66 5.98
CA ILE A 64 -5.51 -3.98 6.84
C ILE A 64 -6.02 -4.50 8.18
N PRO A 65 -5.31 -5.44 8.82
CA PRO A 65 -5.73 -5.98 10.11
C PRO A 65 -5.43 -5.01 11.25
N ALA A 66 -6.07 -5.27 12.41
CA ALA A 66 -5.87 -4.44 13.60
C ALA A 66 -4.42 -4.42 14.07
N GLU A 67 -3.68 -5.49 13.85
CA GLU A 67 -2.28 -5.61 14.26
C GLU A 67 -1.29 -4.81 13.41
N ALA A 68 -1.73 -4.28 12.26
CA ALA A 68 -0.87 -3.48 11.40
C ALA A 68 -0.65 -2.10 12.01
N HIS A 69 0.60 -1.78 12.32
CA HIS A 69 0.99 -0.50 12.91
C HIS A 69 1.81 0.36 11.96
N VAL A 70 2.40 -0.25 10.94
CA VAL A 70 3.16 0.45 9.90
C VAL A 70 2.56 0.07 8.56
N VAL A 71 2.07 1.06 7.85
CA VAL A 71 1.44 0.84 6.55
C VAL A 71 2.06 1.80 5.55
N MET A 72 2.50 1.27 4.41
CA MET A 72 3.03 2.06 3.32
C MET A 72 2.34 1.67 2.03
N GLY A 73 2.18 2.63 1.15
CA GLY A 73 1.52 2.38 -0.12
C GLY A 73 2.14 3.17 -1.26
N HIS A 74 1.74 2.78 -2.45
CA HIS A 74 2.26 3.37 -3.68
C HIS A 74 1.20 3.33 -4.76
N THR A 75 1.02 4.45 -5.45
CA THR A 75 0.24 4.48 -6.68
C THR A 75 1.18 4.72 -7.85
N ARG A 76 0.90 4.08 -8.97
CA ARG A 76 1.79 4.10 -10.13
C ARG A 76 1.08 4.60 -11.37
N MET A 77 1.78 5.47 -12.10
CA MET A 77 1.46 5.79 -13.48
C MET A 77 2.60 5.24 -14.33
N THR A 78 2.26 4.40 -15.30
CA THR A 78 3.26 3.66 -16.05
C THR A 78 4.11 4.58 -16.93
N THR A 79 5.41 4.62 -16.64
CA THR A 79 6.39 5.29 -17.48
C THR A 79 7.38 4.28 -18.05
N GLN A 80 7.60 3.18 -17.32
CA GLN A 80 8.46 2.07 -17.73
C GLN A 80 7.84 0.77 -17.27
N GLY A 81 8.00 -0.28 -18.06
CA GLY A 81 7.43 -1.57 -17.80
C GLY A 81 5.92 -1.56 -18.01
N SER A 82 5.25 -2.62 -17.62
CA SER A 82 3.81 -2.75 -17.77
C SER A 82 3.15 -2.88 -16.39
N ALA A 83 2.19 -2.01 -16.10
CA ALA A 83 1.39 -2.09 -14.88
C ALA A 83 0.50 -3.34 -14.89
N LYS A 84 0.16 -3.86 -16.07
CA LYS A 84 -0.64 -5.09 -16.22
C LYS A 84 0.09 -6.30 -15.64
N LYS A 85 1.43 -6.27 -15.67
CA LYS A 85 2.25 -7.29 -15.01
C LYS A 85 2.46 -6.86 -13.56
N ASN A 86 1.67 -7.41 -12.67
CA ASN A 86 1.65 -6.97 -11.26
C ASN A 86 3.00 -7.05 -10.55
N TYR A 87 3.91 -7.92 -11.00
CA TYR A 87 5.24 -8.00 -10.39
C TYR A 87 6.10 -6.76 -10.63
N ASN A 88 5.73 -5.90 -11.61
CA ASN A 88 6.40 -4.63 -11.87
C ASN A 88 5.89 -3.51 -10.95
N ASN A 89 4.81 -3.73 -10.22
CA ASN A 89 4.19 -2.72 -9.38
C ASN A 89 4.75 -2.74 -7.97
N HIS A 90 4.81 -1.56 -7.34
CA HIS A 90 5.22 -1.45 -5.95
C HIS A 90 4.08 -1.77 -5.00
N PRO A 91 4.35 -2.21 -3.79
CA PRO A 91 5.70 -2.39 -3.24
C PRO A 91 6.34 -3.74 -3.62
N PHE A 92 7.64 -3.83 -3.44
CA PHE A 92 8.41 -5.05 -3.62
C PHE A 92 8.95 -5.54 -2.29
N PHE A 93 9.12 -6.87 -2.16
CA PHE A 93 9.88 -7.43 -1.05
C PHE A 93 11.36 -7.17 -1.27
N GLY A 94 12.04 -6.82 -0.19
CA GLY A 94 13.47 -6.68 -0.18
C GLY A 94 14.06 -7.46 1.00
N CYS A 95 15.28 -7.92 0.84
CA CYS A 95 16.01 -8.58 1.91
C CYS A 95 17.29 -7.82 2.18
N VAL A 96 17.53 -7.53 3.46
CA VAL A 96 18.82 -7.01 3.89
C VAL A 96 19.63 -8.21 4.36
N LYS A 97 20.89 -8.30 3.90
CA LYS A 97 21.76 -9.40 4.25
C LYS A 97 21.91 -9.52 5.77
N GLY A 98 21.70 -10.70 6.32
CA GLY A 98 21.76 -10.95 7.74
C GLY A 98 20.45 -10.70 8.49
N LYS A 99 19.38 -10.44 7.77
CA LYS A 99 18.06 -10.19 8.36
C LYS A 99 17.04 -11.19 7.88
#